data_5aef171930c6d5de6c7f29430fbb2c13
#
_entry.id   5aef171930c6d5de6c7f29430fbb2c13
#
_cell.length_a   1.000
_cell.length_b   1.000
_cell.length_c   1.000
_cell.angle_alpha   90.00
_cell.angle_beta   90.00
_cell.angle_gamma   90.00
#
_symmetry.space_group_name_H-M   'P 1'
#
loop_
_entity.id
_entity.type
_entity.pdbx_description
1 polymer ?
#
loop_
_entity_poly.entity_id
_entity_poly.type
_entity_poly.pdbx_seq_one_letter_code
_entity_poly.pdbx_strand_id
1 'polypeptide(L)'
;REHPLHSGPLPKALRASAAIPGALPPTVIDGDLVCDGGTFNNFPVDVMRNLRGVGRVIGVDLSSRKPRRLEFDEVPGTWALLRDRLRPRKDRRYKLPSMAAYLMTVTILYSMSRQRQAQGLTDLYFNPPMERVGLLEWKRFDYIVEQGYAHAVEVLKARGSKDA
;
A
#
# COMPACT_ATOMS: atom_id res chain seq x y z
N ARG A 1 4.82 -5.53 -15.22
CA ARG A 1 3.40 -5.28 -15.61
C ARG A 1 2.46 -5.94 -14.62
N GLU A 2 1.21 -5.48 -14.55
CA GLU A 2 0.16 -6.17 -13.82
C GLU A 2 -0.18 -7.49 -14.49
N HIS A 3 -0.43 -8.52 -13.66
CA HIS A 3 -0.77 -9.85 -14.13
C HIS A 3 -1.99 -10.37 -13.32
N PRO A 4 -3.23 -10.01 -13.72
CA PRO A 4 -4.43 -10.49 -13.06
C PRO A 4 -4.55 -12.02 -13.24
N LEU A 5 -4.62 -12.73 -12.11
CA LEU A 5 -4.77 -14.19 -12.10
C LEU A 5 -6.26 -14.54 -12.00
N HIS A 6 -6.81 -15.15 -13.05
CA HIS A 6 -8.22 -15.57 -13.11
C HIS A 6 -8.42 -17.08 -12.91
N SER A 7 -7.34 -17.84 -12.97
CA SER A 7 -7.36 -19.30 -12.85
C SER A 7 -6.02 -19.82 -12.34
N GLY A 8 -5.97 -21.10 -11.95
CA GLY A 8 -4.75 -21.75 -11.50
C GLY A 8 -4.76 -22.14 -10.02
N PRO A 9 -3.64 -22.66 -9.49
CA PRO A 9 -3.55 -23.11 -8.09
C PRO A 9 -3.60 -21.91 -7.13
N LEU A 10 -4.67 -21.83 -6.34
CA LEU A 10 -4.90 -20.75 -5.39
C LEU A 10 -3.73 -20.51 -4.41
N PRO A 11 -3.09 -21.54 -3.81
CA PRO A 11 -1.95 -21.31 -2.92
C PRO A 11 -0.76 -20.59 -3.59
N LYS A 12 -0.53 -20.90 -4.87
CA LYS A 12 0.54 -20.27 -5.66
C LYS A 12 0.21 -18.80 -5.96
N ALA A 13 -1.06 -18.52 -6.31
CA ALA A 13 -1.55 -17.16 -6.55
C ALA A 13 -1.49 -16.30 -5.27
N LEU A 14 -1.92 -16.82 -4.13
CA LEU A 14 -1.84 -16.14 -2.84
C LEU A 14 -0.39 -15.82 -2.44
N ARG A 15 0.53 -16.80 -2.62
CA ARG A 15 1.94 -16.56 -2.33
C ARG A 15 2.55 -15.49 -3.24
N ALA A 16 2.19 -15.47 -4.51
CA ALA A 16 2.62 -14.43 -5.44
C ALA A 16 2.08 -13.05 -5.05
N SER A 17 0.78 -12.98 -4.73
CA SER A 17 0.11 -11.74 -4.33
C SER A 17 0.62 -11.16 -3.00
N ALA A 18 1.19 -11.98 -2.13
CA ALA A 18 1.78 -11.57 -0.85
C ALA A 18 3.31 -11.42 -0.90
N ALA A 19 3.95 -11.63 -2.06
CA ALA A 19 5.41 -11.58 -2.22
C ALA A 19 5.93 -10.13 -2.27
N ILE A 20 5.86 -9.43 -1.12
CA ILE A 20 6.30 -8.04 -0.98
C ILE A 20 7.81 -7.94 -1.26
N PRO A 21 8.26 -7.10 -2.22
CA PRO A 21 9.66 -6.92 -2.54
C PRO A 21 10.51 -6.53 -1.33
N GLY A 22 11.60 -7.26 -1.09
CA GLY A 22 12.48 -7.05 0.06
C GLY A 22 12.03 -7.68 1.37
N ALA A 23 10.80 -8.20 1.46
CA ALA A 23 10.29 -8.93 2.63
C ALA A 23 10.11 -10.42 2.35
N LEU A 24 9.55 -10.78 1.20
CA LEU A 24 9.29 -12.17 0.80
C LEU A 24 9.87 -12.45 -0.59
N PRO A 25 10.29 -13.70 -0.87
CA PRO A 25 10.80 -14.07 -2.18
C PRO A 25 9.69 -14.04 -3.22
N PRO A 26 9.99 -13.60 -4.46
CA PRO A 26 9.04 -13.65 -5.56
C PRO A 26 8.66 -15.08 -5.92
N THR A 27 7.59 -15.24 -6.67
CA THR A 27 7.08 -16.54 -7.16
C THR A 27 7.17 -16.58 -8.68
N VAL A 28 7.40 -17.78 -9.24
CA VAL A 28 7.37 -17.97 -10.70
C VAL A 28 6.01 -18.50 -11.11
N ILE A 29 5.34 -17.78 -12.05
CA ILE A 29 4.06 -18.19 -12.65
C ILE A 29 4.24 -18.12 -14.16
N ASP A 30 4.00 -19.25 -14.85
CA ASP A 30 4.09 -19.39 -16.31
C ASP A 30 5.43 -18.86 -16.91
N GLY A 31 6.54 -19.05 -16.17
CA GLY A 31 7.87 -18.59 -16.55
C GLY A 31 8.18 -17.15 -16.15
N ASP A 32 7.21 -16.35 -15.76
CA ASP A 32 7.39 -14.97 -15.30
C ASP A 32 7.67 -14.91 -13.80
N LEU A 33 8.60 -14.02 -13.40
CA LEU A 33 8.85 -13.70 -12.01
C LEU A 33 7.80 -12.70 -11.53
N VAL A 34 6.94 -13.11 -10.60
CA VAL A 34 5.85 -12.29 -10.08
C VAL A 34 6.06 -11.95 -8.61
N CYS A 35 5.64 -10.77 -8.23
CA CYS A 35 5.65 -10.27 -6.86
C CYS A 35 4.30 -9.64 -6.50
N ASP A 36 4.18 -9.12 -5.27
CA ASP A 36 2.98 -8.47 -4.76
C ASP A 36 2.42 -7.43 -5.75
N GLY A 37 1.13 -7.57 -6.08
CA GLY A 37 0.41 -6.69 -6.98
C GLY A 37 0.36 -5.23 -6.51
N GLY A 38 0.39 -5.00 -5.19
CA GLY A 38 0.48 -3.67 -4.60
C GLY A 38 1.71 -2.88 -5.02
N THR A 39 2.75 -3.55 -5.53
CA THR A 39 3.93 -2.93 -6.13
C THR A 39 3.59 -2.07 -7.35
N PHE A 40 2.62 -2.49 -8.15
CA PHE A 40 2.23 -1.83 -9.39
C PHE A 40 0.88 -1.13 -9.29
N ASN A 41 -0.09 -1.75 -8.60
CA ASN A 41 -1.45 -1.27 -8.47
C ASN A 41 -2.06 -1.74 -7.15
N ASN A 42 -1.87 -0.95 -6.10
CA ASN A 42 -2.42 -1.25 -4.77
C ASN A 42 -3.93 -0.96 -4.67
N PHE A 43 -4.50 -0.33 -5.69
CA PHE A 43 -5.92 0.04 -5.74
C PHE A 43 -6.48 -0.26 -7.14
N PRO A 44 -6.71 -1.57 -7.47
CA PRO A 44 -6.97 -2.07 -8.83
C PRO A 44 -8.42 -1.84 -9.29
N VAL A 45 -8.95 -0.65 -9.11
CA VAL A 45 -10.31 -0.25 -9.51
C VAL A 45 -10.46 -0.26 -11.01
N ASP A 46 -9.44 0.11 -11.74
CA ASP A 46 -9.37 0.07 -13.20
C ASP A 46 -9.55 -1.36 -13.73
N VAL A 47 -8.90 -2.34 -13.08
CA VAL A 47 -9.09 -3.76 -13.40
C VAL A 47 -10.53 -4.19 -13.13
N MET A 48 -11.09 -3.84 -11.98
CA MET A 48 -12.46 -4.18 -11.61
C MET A 48 -13.48 -3.55 -12.57
N ARG A 49 -13.28 -2.29 -12.95
CA ARG A 49 -14.18 -1.56 -13.85
C ARG A 49 -14.27 -2.19 -15.24
N ASN A 50 -13.19 -2.82 -15.70
CA ASN A 50 -13.12 -3.49 -17.00
C ASN A 50 -13.62 -4.93 -16.99
N LEU A 51 -13.99 -5.49 -15.82
CA LEU A 51 -14.57 -6.83 -15.76
C LEU A 51 -16.02 -6.84 -16.25
N ARG A 52 -16.36 -7.85 -17.05
CA ARG A 52 -17.74 -8.08 -17.52
C ARG A 52 -18.69 -8.30 -16.34
N GLY A 53 -19.85 -7.63 -16.37
CA GLY A 53 -20.90 -7.80 -15.36
C GLY A 53 -20.72 -6.95 -14.11
N VAL A 54 -19.65 -6.15 -14.03
CA VAL A 54 -19.47 -5.20 -12.93
C VAL A 54 -20.28 -3.93 -13.22
N GLY A 55 -21.29 -3.64 -12.39
CA GLY A 55 -22.11 -2.43 -12.47
C GLY A 55 -21.54 -1.29 -11.65
N ARG A 56 -21.32 -1.51 -10.34
CA ARG A 56 -20.78 -0.52 -9.41
C ARG A 56 -19.48 -1.01 -8.79
N VAL A 57 -18.54 -0.08 -8.61
CA VAL A 57 -17.25 -0.37 -7.98
C VAL A 57 -17.13 0.42 -6.69
N ILE A 58 -16.99 -0.32 -5.58
CA ILE A 58 -16.72 0.24 -4.26
C ILE A 58 -15.22 0.07 -3.99
N GLY A 59 -14.53 1.19 -3.73
CA GLY A 59 -13.11 1.18 -3.42
C GLY A 59 -12.85 1.48 -1.95
N VAL A 60 -12.07 0.61 -1.28
CA VAL A 60 -11.56 0.85 0.07
C VAL A 60 -10.05 1.02 -0.01
N ASP A 61 -9.58 2.21 0.29
CA ASP A 61 -8.19 2.61 0.22
C ASP A 61 -7.61 2.81 1.62
N LEU A 62 -6.72 1.94 2.03
CA LEU A 62 -6.05 2.00 3.34
C LEU A 62 -4.73 2.76 3.30
N SER A 63 -4.33 3.32 2.15
CA SER A 63 -3.07 4.05 2.04
C SER A 63 -3.12 5.37 2.81
N SER A 64 -2.03 5.66 3.51
CA SER A 64 -1.87 6.97 4.16
C SER A 64 -1.53 8.04 3.12
N ARG A 65 -2.30 9.13 3.12
CA ARG A 65 -2.06 10.28 2.24
C ARG A 65 -0.93 11.19 2.71
N LYS A 66 -0.41 10.98 3.93
CA LYS A 66 0.63 11.83 4.51
C LYS A 66 2.00 11.22 4.27
N PRO A 67 2.85 11.84 3.41
CA PRO A 67 4.21 11.37 3.23
C PRO A 67 4.99 11.54 4.54
N ARG A 68 5.79 10.54 4.88
CA ARG A 68 6.71 10.62 6.02
C ARG A 68 7.80 11.62 5.70
N ARG A 69 7.87 12.73 6.43
CA ARG A 69 8.96 13.69 6.29
C ARG A 69 10.23 13.15 6.95
N LEU A 70 11.35 13.37 6.29
CA LEU A 70 12.67 13.13 6.87
C LEU A 70 13.06 14.37 7.71
N GLU A 71 13.83 14.16 8.77
CA GLU A 71 14.26 15.21 9.69
C GLU A 71 15.53 15.97 9.18
N PHE A 72 15.94 15.72 7.94
CA PHE A 72 17.11 16.35 7.33
C PHE A 72 16.84 16.72 5.87
N ASP A 73 17.36 17.86 5.45
CA ASP A 73 17.13 18.44 4.13
C ASP A 73 18.09 17.89 3.06
N GLU A 74 19.27 17.41 3.48
CA GLU A 74 20.29 16.87 2.58
C GLU A 74 20.68 15.45 2.96
N VAL A 75 20.94 14.62 1.95
CA VAL A 75 21.46 13.26 2.16
C VAL A 75 22.91 13.38 2.68
N PRO A 76 23.21 12.83 3.87
CA PRO A 76 24.55 12.91 4.44
C PRO A 76 25.59 12.24 3.55
N GLY A 77 26.79 12.81 3.49
CA GLY A 77 27.90 12.21 2.75
C GLY A 77 28.28 10.81 3.25
N THR A 78 28.90 10.01 2.39
CA THR A 78 29.21 8.58 2.65
C THR A 78 29.98 8.36 3.95
N TRP A 79 30.94 9.22 4.28
CA TRP A 79 31.72 9.11 5.51
C TRP A 79 30.89 9.40 6.77
N ALA A 80 29.97 10.35 6.71
CA ALA A 80 29.06 10.64 7.82
C ALA A 80 28.11 9.45 8.09
N LEU A 81 27.61 8.81 7.03
CA LEU A 81 26.78 7.61 7.12
C LEU A 81 27.55 6.41 7.67
N LEU A 82 28.79 6.18 7.21
CA LEU A 82 29.64 5.10 7.70
C LEU A 82 29.91 5.25 9.19
N ARG A 83 30.31 6.46 9.62
CA ARG A 83 30.55 6.77 11.04
C ARG A 83 29.29 6.60 11.89
N ASP A 84 28.13 7.00 11.38
CA ASP A 84 26.84 6.85 12.08
C ASP A 84 26.41 5.39 12.19
N ARG A 85 26.75 4.55 11.20
CA ARG A 85 26.48 3.10 11.21
C ARG A 85 27.25 2.35 12.30
N LEU A 86 28.41 2.87 12.70
CA LEU A 86 29.21 2.30 13.81
C LEU A 86 28.62 2.62 15.20
N ARG A 87 27.68 3.56 15.27
CA ARG A 87 26.99 3.87 16.52
C ARG A 87 25.92 2.84 16.88
N PRO A 88 25.63 2.65 18.17
CA PRO A 88 24.48 1.85 18.60
C PRO A 88 23.19 2.35 17.92
N ARG A 89 22.29 1.43 17.59
CA ARG A 89 21.07 1.72 16.80
C ARG A 89 20.18 2.83 17.39
N LYS A 90 20.19 2.97 18.73
CA LYS A 90 19.46 4.00 19.48
C LYS A 90 20.06 5.42 19.31
N ASP A 91 21.37 5.51 19.07
CA ASP A 91 22.13 6.77 19.06
C ASP A 91 22.44 7.22 17.61
N ARG A 92 21.90 6.53 16.60
CA ARG A 92 22.08 6.91 15.20
C ARG A 92 21.35 8.20 14.88
N ARG A 93 22.11 9.17 14.37
CA ARG A 93 21.60 10.47 13.95
C ARG A 93 20.80 10.38 12.65
N TYR A 94 21.26 9.55 11.71
CA TYR A 94 20.64 9.39 10.40
C TYR A 94 19.87 8.07 10.34
N LYS A 95 18.55 8.13 10.52
CA LYS A 95 17.65 6.98 10.43
C LYS A 95 17.28 6.72 8.97
N LEU A 96 18.29 6.46 8.14
CA LEU A 96 18.04 6.09 6.74
C LEU A 96 17.35 4.73 6.64
N PRO A 97 16.41 4.59 5.69
CA PRO A 97 15.83 3.30 5.40
C PRO A 97 16.90 2.32 4.88
N SER A 98 16.73 1.03 5.13
CA SER A 98 17.54 0.01 4.50
C SER A 98 17.32 0.03 2.97
N MET A 99 18.22 -0.56 2.18
CA MET A 99 18.03 -0.65 0.73
C MET A 99 16.69 -1.31 0.37
N ALA A 100 16.33 -2.39 1.07
CA ALA A 100 15.03 -3.04 0.89
C ALA A 100 13.85 -2.10 1.21
N ALA A 101 13.93 -1.36 2.31
CA ALA A 101 12.91 -0.37 2.68
C ALA A 101 12.85 0.80 1.68
N TYR A 102 14.00 1.21 1.12
CA TYR A 102 14.04 2.22 0.07
C TYR A 102 13.38 1.73 -1.22
N LEU A 103 13.72 0.54 -1.70
CA LEU A 103 13.08 -0.08 -2.87
C LEU A 103 11.56 -0.22 -2.66
N MET A 104 11.16 -0.69 -1.48
CA MET A 104 9.74 -0.76 -1.12
C MET A 104 9.06 0.61 -1.15
N THR A 105 9.73 1.66 -0.67
CA THR A 105 9.19 3.02 -0.72
C THR A 105 8.99 3.49 -2.16
N VAL A 106 9.96 3.24 -3.05
CA VAL A 106 9.85 3.62 -4.47
C VAL A 106 8.69 2.90 -5.15
N THR A 107 8.51 1.60 -4.90
CA THR A 107 7.38 0.83 -5.46
C THR A 107 6.04 1.33 -4.95
N ILE A 108 5.93 1.64 -3.64
CA ILE A 108 4.73 2.24 -3.05
C ILE A 108 4.42 3.61 -3.67
N LEU A 109 5.42 4.47 -3.85
CA LEU A 109 5.23 5.79 -4.46
C LEU A 109 4.72 5.67 -5.91
N TYR A 110 5.24 4.72 -6.68
CA TYR A 110 4.74 4.44 -8.03
C TYR A 110 3.27 4.01 -8.01
N SER A 111 2.91 3.05 -7.16
CA SER A 111 1.53 2.60 -6.99
C SER A 111 0.60 3.74 -6.55
N MET A 112 1.04 4.58 -5.61
CA MET A 112 0.28 5.75 -5.13
C MET A 112 0.07 6.80 -6.22
N SER A 113 0.99 6.96 -7.17
CA SER A 113 0.82 7.91 -8.28
C SER A 113 -0.38 7.56 -9.18
N ARG A 114 -0.63 6.27 -9.38
CA ARG A 114 -1.79 5.76 -10.13
C ARG A 114 -3.11 5.84 -9.37
N GLN A 115 -3.04 5.79 -8.05
CA GLN A 115 -4.20 5.69 -7.17
C GLN A 115 -5.15 6.89 -7.28
N ARG A 116 -4.62 8.09 -7.51
CA ARG A 116 -5.46 9.30 -7.72
C ARG A 116 -6.36 9.18 -8.94
N GLN A 117 -5.87 8.58 -10.02
CA GLN A 117 -6.66 8.33 -11.22
C GLN A 117 -7.69 7.23 -10.97
N ALA A 118 -7.27 6.14 -10.31
CA ALA A 118 -8.14 5.03 -9.98
C ALA A 118 -9.29 5.41 -9.02
N GLN A 119 -9.06 6.38 -8.11
CA GLN A 119 -10.11 6.90 -7.23
C GLN A 119 -11.32 7.46 -8.02
N GLY A 120 -11.07 8.18 -9.12
CA GLY A 120 -12.12 8.72 -9.99
C GLY A 120 -12.96 7.64 -10.71
N LEU A 121 -12.51 6.38 -10.70
CA LEU A 121 -13.21 5.25 -11.28
C LEU A 121 -14.13 4.51 -10.29
N THR A 122 -14.18 4.94 -9.02
CA THR A 122 -15.07 4.36 -8.01
C THR A 122 -16.42 5.05 -8.00
N ASP A 123 -17.49 4.29 -7.80
CA ASP A 123 -18.82 4.82 -7.52
C ASP A 123 -18.98 5.20 -6.05
N LEU A 124 -18.21 4.53 -5.18
CA LEU A 124 -18.16 4.81 -3.75
C LEU A 124 -16.72 4.58 -3.26
N TYR A 125 -16.16 5.58 -2.60
CA TYR A 125 -14.77 5.57 -2.15
C TYR A 125 -14.67 5.76 -0.64
N PHE A 126 -13.92 4.88 0.02
CA PHE A 126 -13.61 4.93 1.44
C PHE A 126 -12.10 5.03 1.64
N ASN A 127 -11.66 5.97 2.46
CA ASN A 127 -10.26 6.08 2.88
C ASN A 127 -10.19 6.39 4.38
N PRO A 128 -10.38 5.36 5.23
CA PRO A 128 -10.32 5.53 6.68
C PRO A 128 -8.94 6.04 7.12
N PRO A 129 -8.85 6.80 8.23
CA PRO A 129 -7.63 7.42 8.71
C PRO A 129 -6.71 6.38 9.37
N MET A 130 -5.84 5.75 8.58
CA MET A 130 -4.91 4.68 9.01
C MET A 130 -3.45 5.16 9.16
N GLU A 131 -3.18 6.48 9.24
CA GLU A 131 -1.80 7.01 9.27
C GLU A 131 -0.98 6.57 10.49
N ARG A 132 -1.66 6.15 11.56
CA ARG A 132 -1.02 5.72 12.81
C ARG A 132 -0.99 4.20 12.97
N VAL A 133 -1.33 3.46 11.92
CA VAL A 133 -1.39 1.99 11.93
C VAL A 133 -0.27 1.44 11.07
N GLY A 134 0.61 0.64 11.67
CA GLY A 134 1.66 -0.07 10.94
C GLY A 134 1.14 -1.35 10.30
N LEU A 135 1.83 -1.80 9.23
CA LEU A 135 1.43 -2.98 8.43
C LEU A 135 1.30 -4.28 9.25
N LEU A 136 2.02 -4.41 10.38
CA LEU A 136 2.07 -5.62 11.20
C LEU A 136 1.52 -5.40 12.62
N GLU A 137 0.69 -4.40 12.82
CA GLU A 137 0.13 -4.07 14.15
C GLU A 137 -1.14 -4.89 14.47
N TRP A 138 -1.05 -6.20 14.44
CA TRP A 138 -2.17 -7.13 14.72
C TRP A 138 -2.85 -6.91 16.07
N LYS A 139 -2.13 -6.39 17.06
CA LYS A 139 -2.68 -6.10 18.41
C LYS A 139 -3.70 -4.96 18.42
N ARG A 140 -3.79 -4.20 17.34
CA ARG A 140 -4.73 -3.07 17.20
C ARG A 140 -5.92 -3.40 16.31
N PHE A 141 -6.21 -4.67 16.12
CA PHE A 141 -7.27 -5.14 15.22
C PHE A 141 -8.61 -4.46 15.50
N ASP A 142 -9.09 -4.49 16.76
CA ASP A 142 -10.38 -3.90 17.14
C ASP A 142 -10.43 -2.40 16.85
N TYR A 143 -9.35 -1.68 17.18
CA TYR A 143 -9.24 -0.26 16.87
C TYR A 143 -9.33 0.01 15.36
N ILE A 144 -8.68 -0.81 14.53
CA ILE A 144 -8.67 -0.66 13.07
C ILE A 144 -10.08 -0.86 12.51
N VAL A 145 -10.78 -1.89 12.99
CA VAL A 145 -12.17 -2.19 12.60
C VAL A 145 -13.10 -1.04 12.98
N GLU A 146 -12.99 -0.52 14.20
CA GLU A 146 -13.77 0.63 14.68
C GLU A 146 -13.57 1.87 13.82
N GLN A 147 -12.32 2.22 13.49
CA GLN A 147 -12.01 3.35 12.61
C GLN A 147 -12.60 3.17 11.21
N GLY A 148 -12.50 1.96 10.64
CA GLY A 148 -13.09 1.63 9.35
C GLY A 148 -14.60 1.77 9.36
N TYR A 149 -15.27 1.25 10.41
CA TYR A 149 -16.71 1.32 10.58
C TYR A 149 -17.20 2.76 10.72
N ALA A 150 -16.60 3.54 11.63
CA ALA A 150 -16.96 4.93 11.85
C ALA A 150 -16.86 5.76 10.57
N HIS A 151 -15.74 5.61 9.84
CA HIS A 151 -15.54 6.28 8.55
C HIS A 151 -16.58 5.86 7.50
N ALA A 152 -16.89 4.57 7.41
CA ALA A 152 -17.88 4.08 6.46
C ALA A 152 -19.28 4.65 6.73
N VAL A 153 -19.69 4.70 8.00
CA VAL A 153 -20.97 5.31 8.43
C VAL A 153 -21.03 6.79 8.05
N GLU A 154 -19.96 7.53 8.28
CA GLU A 154 -19.85 8.95 7.92
C GLU A 154 -20.04 9.18 6.42
N VAL A 155 -19.29 8.44 5.60
CA VAL A 155 -19.35 8.53 4.13
C VAL A 155 -20.73 8.18 3.60
N LEU A 156 -21.37 7.15 4.13
CA LEU A 156 -22.70 6.73 3.71
C LEU A 156 -23.77 7.74 4.10
N LYS A 157 -23.71 8.31 5.30
CA LYS A 157 -24.63 9.39 5.74
C LYS A 157 -24.49 10.63 4.85
N ALA A 158 -23.26 11.05 4.56
CA ALA A 158 -23.00 12.20 3.70
C ALA A 158 -23.52 12.00 2.27
N ARG A 159 -23.54 10.77 1.78
CA ARG A 159 -24.12 10.43 0.47
C ARG A 159 -25.64 10.44 0.49
N GLY A 160 -26.26 9.78 1.46
CA GLY A 160 -27.72 9.76 1.59
C GLY A 160 -28.34 11.15 1.73
N SER A 161 -27.61 12.10 2.30
CA SER A 161 -28.01 13.53 2.37
C SER A 161 -27.87 14.30 1.05
N LYS A 162 -27.14 13.77 0.04
CA LYS A 162 -27.01 14.39 -1.29
C LYS A 162 -28.01 13.83 -2.30
N ASP A 163 -28.53 12.64 -2.04
CA ASP A 163 -29.48 11.95 -2.90
C ASP A 163 -30.94 12.20 -2.45
N ALA A 164 -31.17 12.95 -1.34
CA ALA A 164 -32.44 13.41 -0.81
C ALA A 164 -32.67 14.89 -1.09
#